data_f14768cadd30c6b441eb029d15651b97
#
_entry.id   f14768cadd30c6b441eb029d15651b97
#
_cell.length_a   1.000
_cell.length_b   1.000
_cell.length_c   1.000
_cell.angle_alpha   90.00
_cell.angle_beta   90.00
_cell.angle_gamma   90.00
#
_symmetry.space_group_name_H-M   'P 1'
#
loop_
_entity.id
_entity.type
_entity.pdbx_description
1 polymer ?
#
loop_
_entity_poly.entity_id
_entity_poly.type
_entity_poly.pdbx_seq_one_letter_code
_entity_poly.pdbx_strand_id
1 'polypeptide(L)'
;MPLINHAGGGGGTPQLCGQVENFKVIPGTTALTAVLSWTAPSPDEDNSFVGARIVRKTGSAPTGINDGTVVYEGTALSYTDTGLTAGTTYYYRAFAYNAKKKYQTARRVVSLTATSSTFSPVLNDNTWAQIRAASDAGLAPSIWSVGDTKSIVVTSLQTYGSSMTQYLDVTLDAFILGFNHNAAREGSNRIHFHIGKQNGKQVGLSDYYQDSIIPLATIKTKLPADLTAVWKTTTKYYQQATVSSTGYQTPTFSVQQDSDTLHLMGTVECFGEQSVLFSSMGSY
;
A
#
# COMPACT_ATOMS: atom_id res chain seq x y z
N MET A 1 -36.06 -1.76 61.61
CA MET A 1 -34.68 -1.80 61.01
C MET A 1 -34.44 -0.50 60.30
N PRO A 2 -33.49 0.34 60.70
CA PRO A 2 -33.22 1.61 60.03
C PRO A 2 -32.38 1.36 58.80
N LEU A 3 -32.75 2.00 57.71
CA LEU A 3 -32.00 2.09 56.45
C LEU A 3 -30.72 2.91 56.73
N ILE A 4 -29.56 2.28 56.58
CA ILE A 4 -28.27 2.99 56.66
C ILE A 4 -28.08 3.69 55.29
N ASN A 5 -28.18 4.99 55.33
CA ASN A 5 -27.89 5.87 54.23
C ASN A 5 -26.37 6.01 54.13
N HIS A 6 -25.70 5.31 53.22
CA HIS A 6 -24.29 5.49 52.92
C HIS A 6 -24.14 6.71 51.99
N ALA A 7 -24.15 7.90 52.56
CA ALA A 7 -23.59 9.07 51.95
C ALA A 7 -22.05 8.97 52.02
N GLY A 8 -21.46 8.19 51.14
CA GLY A 8 -20.02 8.14 50.93
C GLY A 8 -19.60 9.24 49.98
N GLY A 9 -19.34 10.45 50.51
CA GLY A 9 -18.59 11.48 49.77
C GLY A 9 -17.16 11.06 49.56
N GLY A 10 -16.94 10.20 48.57
CA GLY A 10 -15.64 9.88 48.05
C GLY A 10 -15.18 10.99 47.09
N GLY A 11 -14.31 11.90 47.55
CA GLY A 11 -13.51 12.73 46.68
C GLY A 11 -12.56 11.85 45.88
N GLY A 12 -13.10 11.13 44.88
CA GLY A 12 -12.31 10.33 43.96
C GLY A 12 -11.30 11.25 43.27
N THR A 13 -10.03 10.86 43.32
CA THR A 13 -9.02 11.47 42.43
C THR A 13 -9.59 11.50 41.03
N PRO A 14 -9.53 12.65 40.33
CA PRO A 14 -10.11 12.75 38.98
C PRO A 14 -9.47 11.67 38.13
N GLN A 15 -10.27 10.69 37.72
CA GLN A 15 -9.81 9.58 36.89
C GLN A 15 -9.35 10.13 35.55
N LEU A 16 -8.20 9.64 35.09
CA LEU A 16 -7.71 9.97 33.75
C LEU A 16 -8.57 9.26 32.72
N CYS A 17 -8.90 9.95 31.64
CA CYS A 17 -9.58 9.29 30.50
C CYS A 17 -8.67 8.21 29.90
N GLY A 18 -9.24 7.29 29.14
CA GLY A 18 -8.49 6.32 28.35
C GLY A 18 -7.50 6.98 27.38
N GLN A 19 -6.57 6.23 26.84
CA GLN A 19 -5.62 6.72 25.83
C GLN A 19 -6.27 6.69 24.44
N VAL A 20 -5.86 7.61 23.56
CA VAL A 20 -6.24 7.50 22.15
C VAL A 20 -5.75 6.17 21.56
N GLU A 21 -6.58 5.56 20.75
CA GLU A 21 -6.29 4.29 20.08
C GLU A 21 -5.99 4.50 18.60
N ASN A 22 -5.36 3.53 17.96
CA ASN A 22 -5.05 3.52 16.53
C ASN A 22 -4.33 4.79 16.03
N PHE A 23 -3.56 5.46 16.91
CA PHE A 23 -2.80 6.64 16.52
C PHE A 23 -1.80 6.30 15.42
N LYS A 24 -1.90 6.99 14.29
CA LYS A 24 -1.05 6.80 13.12
C LYS A 24 -0.76 8.13 12.44
N VAL A 25 0.33 8.16 11.68
CA VAL A 25 0.71 9.26 10.80
C VAL A 25 1.03 8.71 9.42
N ILE A 26 0.57 9.40 8.40
CA ILE A 26 0.90 9.14 7.01
C ILE A 26 1.28 10.47 6.34
N PRO A 27 2.11 10.47 5.28
CA PRO A 27 2.33 11.68 4.50
C PRO A 27 1.01 12.19 3.94
N GLY A 28 0.85 13.51 3.89
CA GLY A 28 -0.29 14.11 3.20
C GLY A 28 -0.15 14.06 1.68
N THR A 29 -1.25 14.24 0.97
CA THR A 29 -1.25 14.36 -0.50
C THR A 29 -0.62 15.65 -0.97
N THR A 30 -0.60 16.69 -0.11
CA THR A 30 0.15 17.93 -0.35
C THR A 30 1.57 17.78 0.18
N ALA A 31 2.53 18.34 -0.55
CA ALA A 31 3.95 18.35 -0.15
C ALA A 31 4.13 18.92 1.27
N LEU A 32 5.08 18.37 2.00
CA LEU A 32 5.49 18.84 3.33
C LEU A 32 4.33 18.87 4.35
N THR A 33 3.41 17.91 4.23
CA THR A 33 2.31 17.71 5.16
C THR A 33 2.27 16.29 5.71
N ALA A 34 1.67 16.14 6.88
CA ALA A 34 1.44 14.84 7.54
C ALA A 34 -0.01 14.75 8.00
N VAL A 35 -0.70 13.68 7.64
CA VAL A 35 -2.06 13.40 8.13
C VAL A 35 -1.96 12.48 9.34
N LEU A 36 -2.43 12.99 10.45
CA LEU A 36 -2.54 12.29 11.72
C LEU A 36 -3.99 11.81 11.91
N SER A 37 -4.17 10.60 12.38
CA SER A 37 -5.50 10.08 12.70
C SER A 37 -5.44 9.14 13.90
N TRP A 38 -6.55 9.08 14.63
CA TRP A 38 -6.71 8.24 15.82
C TRP A 38 -8.18 7.94 16.05
N THR A 39 -8.44 7.03 16.96
CA THR A 39 -9.79 6.79 17.49
C THR A 39 -9.87 7.22 18.95
N ALA A 40 -11.07 7.57 19.40
CA ALA A 40 -11.32 7.78 20.80
C ALA A 40 -11.01 6.50 21.59
N PRO A 41 -10.61 6.63 22.87
CA PRO A 41 -10.49 5.47 23.75
C PRO A 41 -11.78 4.66 23.76
N SER A 42 -11.67 3.34 23.91
CA SER A 42 -12.86 2.51 24.21
C SER A 42 -13.54 3.05 25.46
N PRO A 43 -14.88 3.04 25.52
CA PRO A 43 -15.61 3.63 26.64
C PRO A 43 -15.06 3.03 27.94
N ASP A 44 -14.38 3.87 28.70
CA ASP A 44 -14.09 3.62 30.09
C ASP A 44 -15.38 3.84 30.89
N GLU A 45 -15.56 3.19 32.02
CA GLU A 45 -16.77 3.32 32.84
C GLU A 45 -17.15 4.76 33.14
N ASP A 46 -16.19 5.70 33.08
CA ASP A 46 -16.40 7.14 33.31
C ASP A 46 -16.56 7.98 32.03
N ASN A 47 -16.38 7.41 30.83
CA ASN A 47 -16.49 8.07 29.51
C ASN A 47 -15.99 9.53 29.50
N SER A 48 -14.85 9.78 30.09
CA SER A 48 -14.35 11.13 30.37
C SER A 48 -13.47 11.73 29.27
N PHE A 49 -13.26 11.02 28.16
CA PHE A 49 -12.50 11.53 27.01
C PHE A 49 -13.22 12.70 26.34
N VAL A 50 -12.50 13.81 26.17
CA VAL A 50 -13.00 15.00 25.49
C VAL A 50 -12.25 15.23 24.18
N GLY A 51 -10.95 15.01 24.16
CA GLY A 51 -10.13 15.29 22.98
C GLY A 51 -8.68 14.88 23.16
N ALA A 52 -7.85 15.26 22.19
CA ALA A 52 -6.45 14.95 22.17
C ALA A 52 -5.58 16.18 21.93
N ARG A 53 -4.41 16.21 22.56
CA ARG A 53 -3.29 17.09 22.24
C ARG A 53 -2.23 16.27 21.51
N ILE A 54 -1.79 16.77 20.36
CA ILE A 54 -0.72 16.16 19.57
C ILE A 54 0.53 17.01 19.69
N VAL A 55 1.63 16.39 20.13
CA VAL A 55 2.94 17.02 20.22
C VAL A 55 3.85 16.43 19.15
N ARG A 56 4.55 17.31 18.45
CA ARG A 56 5.53 17.00 17.41
C ARG A 56 6.94 17.36 17.89
N LYS A 57 7.92 16.51 17.58
CA LYS A 57 9.33 16.76 17.86
C LYS A 57 10.21 16.14 16.76
N THR A 58 11.41 16.69 16.56
CA THR A 58 12.46 16.13 15.70
C THR A 58 13.56 15.48 16.55
N GLY A 59 14.28 14.53 15.98
CA GLY A 59 15.40 13.86 16.60
C GLY A 59 15.02 12.80 17.65
N SER A 60 13.92 12.97 18.37
CA SER A 60 13.44 11.99 19.36
C SER A 60 11.93 12.10 19.57
N ALA A 61 11.33 11.07 20.18
CA ALA A 61 9.90 11.09 20.52
C ALA A 61 9.59 12.12 21.63
N PRO A 62 8.45 12.85 21.56
CA PRO A 62 7.98 13.63 22.68
C PRO A 62 7.78 12.76 23.94
N THR A 63 8.24 13.22 25.09
CA THR A 63 8.08 12.51 26.37
C THR A 63 6.91 13.02 27.20
N GLY A 64 6.43 14.24 26.91
CA GLY A 64 5.33 14.88 27.60
C GLY A 64 4.56 15.87 26.74
N ILE A 65 3.49 16.42 27.32
CA ILE A 65 2.55 17.34 26.63
C ILE A 65 3.17 18.66 26.17
N ASN A 66 4.34 19.02 26.71
CA ASN A 66 5.08 20.24 26.38
C ASN A 66 6.49 19.93 25.84
N ASP A 67 6.83 18.67 25.59
CA ASP A 67 8.14 18.28 25.08
C ASP A 67 8.14 18.28 23.54
N GLY A 68 8.09 19.47 22.96
CA GLY A 68 8.06 19.71 21.53
C GLY A 68 7.04 20.76 21.13
N THR A 69 6.65 20.76 19.86
CA THR A 69 5.64 21.67 19.31
C THR A 69 4.26 21.05 19.45
N VAL A 70 3.33 21.74 20.10
CA VAL A 70 1.91 21.37 20.07
C VAL A 70 1.35 21.73 18.70
N VAL A 71 1.05 20.73 17.88
CA VAL A 71 0.52 20.94 16.52
C VAL A 71 -1.00 20.90 16.48
N TYR A 72 -1.62 20.23 17.42
CA TYR A 72 -3.08 20.14 17.52
C TYR A 72 -3.53 20.01 18.98
N GLU A 73 -4.66 20.61 19.30
CA GLU A 73 -5.44 20.33 20.49
C GLU A 73 -6.93 20.56 20.21
N GLY A 74 -7.72 19.50 20.33
CA GLY A 74 -9.16 19.58 19.98
C GLY A 74 -9.87 18.25 20.10
N THR A 75 -11.12 18.23 19.61
CA THR A 75 -12.02 17.09 19.70
C THR A 75 -12.11 16.26 18.42
N ALA A 76 -11.52 16.73 17.30
CA ALA A 76 -11.48 15.97 16.07
C ALA A 76 -10.58 14.73 16.24
N LEU A 77 -10.82 13.72 15.40
CA LEU A 77 -10.09 12.45 15.40
C LEU A 77 -9.03 12.38 14.28
N SER A 78 -8.79 13.49 13.61
CA SER A 78 -7.74 13.66 12.62
C SER A 78 -7.25 15.10 12.56
N TYR A 79 -6.01 15.27 12.08
CA TYR A 79 -5.39 16.57 11.88
C TYR A 79 -4.33 16.50 10.79
N THR A 80 -4.22 17.55 9.97
CA THR A 80 -3.16 17.67 8.98
C THR A 80 -2.12 18.68 9.47
N ASP A 81 -0.94 18.19 9.77
CA ASP A 81 0.23 19.00 10.12
C ASP A 81 0.91 19.49 8.84
N THR A 82 1.27 20.76 8.80
CA THR A 82 1.79 21.44 7.62
C THR A 82 3.13 22.12 7.92
N GLY A 83 3.81 22.61 6.87
CA GLY A 83 5.06 23.36 7.02
C GLY A 83 6.23 22.49 7.49
N LEU A 84 6.21 21.21 7.11
CA LEU A 84 7.30 20.29 7.42
C LEU A 84 8.50 20.56 6.51
N THR A 85 9.69 20.16 6.94
CA THR A 85 10.93 20.28 6.15
C THR A 85 11.24 18.93 5.49
N ALA A 86 11.46 18.93 4.18
CA ALA A 86 11.81 17.73 3.44
C ALA A 86 13.02 16.99 4.03
N GLY A 87 12.96 15.67 4.07
CA GLY A 87 14.02 14.81 4.60
C GLY A 87 14.11 14.79 6.13
N THR A 88 13.30 15.59 6.84
CA THR A 88 13.29 15.63 8.30
C THR A 88 12.31 14.60 8.86
N THR A 89 12.77 13.78 9.80
CA THR A 89 11.92 12.83 10.53
C THR A 89 11.27 13.51 11.72
N TYR A 90 9.96 13.50 11.74
CA TYR A 90 9.11 14.02 12.81
C TYR A 90 8.51 12.87 13.60
N TYR A 91 8.53 13.02 14.93
CA TYR A 91 7.91 12.10 15.88
C TYR A 91 6.68 12.77 16.48
N TYR A 92 5.60 12.04 16.58
CA TYR A 92 4.33 12.52 17.12
C TYR A 92 3.88 11.64 18.27
N ARG A 93 3.29 12.29 19.26
CA ARG A 93 2.62 11.62 20.38
C ARG A 93 1.29 12.30 20.67
N ALA A 94 0.25 11.49 20.87
CA ALA A 94 -1.10 11.95 21.16
C ALA A 94 -1.41 11.75 22.64
N PHE A 95 -1.85 12.79 23.31
CA PHE A 95 -2.24 12.79 24.71
C PHE A 95 -3.74 13.06 24.81
N ALA A 96 -4.52 12.06 25.21
CA ALA A 96 -5.94 12.21 25.50
C ALA A 96 -6.15 13.13 26.71
N TYR A 97 -7.21 13.90 26.73
CA TYR A 97 -7.58 14.72 27.88
C TYR A 97 -9.07 14.65 28.20
N ASN A 98 -9.38 14.87 29.47
CA ASN A 98 -10.77 14.99 29.97
C ASN A 98 -11.24 16.45 30.06
N ALA A 99 -12.49 16.67 30.48
CA ALA A 99 -13.08 17.99 30.61
C ALA A 99 -12.31 18.95 31.55
N LYS A 100 -11.52 18.43 32.47
CA LYS A 100 -10.66 19.21 33.37
C LYS A 100 -9.25 19.45 32.82
N LYS A 101 -9.02 19.15 31.53
CA LYS A 101 -7.70 19.24 30.88
C LYS A 101 -6.61 18.42 31.59
N LYS A 102 -6.97 17.30 32.19
CA LYS A 102 -6.01 16.32 32.66
C LYS A 102 -5.63 15.40 31.52
N TYR A 103 -4.35 15.34 31.22
CA TYR A 103 -3.79 14.59 30.11
C TYR A 103 -3.37 13.21 30.55
N GLN A 104 -3.75 12.20 29.75
CA GLN A 104 -3.30 10.84 29.93
C GLN A 104 -1.91 10.66 29.33
N THR A 105 -1.04 9.89 30.00
CA THR A 105 0.27 9.56 29.44
C THR A 105 0.10 8.69 28.19
N ALA A 106 0.57 9.20 27.05
CA ALA A 106 0.49 8.47 25.80
C ALA A 106 1.53 7.34 25.75
N ARG A 107 1.11 6.16 25.26
CA ARG A 107 2.02 5.02 25.08
C ARG A 107 2.57 4.95 23.66
N ARG A 108 1.77 5.31 22.67
CA ARG A 108 2.14 5.15 21.26
C ARG A 108 2.84 6.39 20.72
N VAL A 109 3.98 6.15 20.08
CA VAL A 109 4.70 7.12 19.27
C VAL A 109 4.57 6.70 17.81
N VAL A 110 4.36 7.65 16.94
CA VAL A 110 4.42 7.44 15.48
C VAL A 110 5.42 8.42 14.89
N SER A 111 6.05 8.06 13.78
CA SER A 111 7.02 8.92 13.11
C SER A 111 6.82 8.92 11.60
N LEU A 112 7.23 10.02 10.98
CA LEU A 112 7.18 10.24 9.54
C LEU A 112 8.40 11.04 9.10
N THR A 113 9.04 10.66 8.00
CA THR A 113 9.98 11.52 7.29
C THR A 113 9.22 12.32 6.26
N ALA A 114 9.26 13.66 6.37
CA ALA A 114 8.54 14.54 5.47
C ALA A 114 9.09 14.48 4.04
N THR A 115 8.20 14.48 3.05
CA THR A 115 8.55 14.46 1.64
C THR A 115 8.03 15.72 0.94
N SER A 116 8.80 16.23 -0.03
CA SER A 116 8.39 17.32 -0.91
C SER A 116 7.51 16.88 -2.07
N SER A 117 7.21 15.60 -2.19
CA SER A 117 6.37 15.08 -3.27
C SER A 117 4.91 15.46 -3.07
N THR A 118 4.29 15.92 -4.14
CA THR A 118 2.84 16.04 -4.28
C THR A 118 2.36 14.88 -5.17
N PHE A 119 1.16 14.39 -4.93
CA PHE A 119 0.58 13.30 -5.70
C PHE A 119 -0.75 13.75 -6.30
N SER A 120 -0.90 13.60 -7.62
CA SER A 120 -2.20 13.78 -8.27
C SER A 120 -3.14 12.61 -7.94
N PRO A 121 -4.43 12.85 -7.71
CA PRO A 121 -5.41 11.78 -7.61
C PRO A 121 -5.62 11.03 -8.93
N VAL A 122 -5.23 11.62 -10.05
CA VAL A 122 -5.21 10.96 -11.36
C VAL A 122 -3.87 10.25 -11.53
N LEU A 123 -3.87 8.93 -11.56
CA LEU A 123 -2.65 8.12 -11.61
C LEU A 123 -1.73 8.52 -12.77
N ASN A 124 -2.32 8.78 -13.95
CA ASN A 124 -1.57 9.11 -15.16
C ASN A 124 -0.76 10.41 -15.07
N ASP A 125 -1.18 11.35 -14.24
CA ASP A 125 -0.51 12.65 -14.08
C ASP A 125 0.76 12.57 -13.22
N ASN A 126 0.98 11.44 -12.55
CA ASN A 126 2.15 11.24 -11.70
C ASN A 126 3.30 10.63 -12.49
N THR A 127 4.54 11.04 -12.20
CA THR A 127 5.73 10.32 -12.66
C THR A 127 5.83 8.95 -11.96
N TRP A 128 6.56 8.02 -12.55
CA TRP A 128 6.81 6.72 -11.91
C TRP A 128 7.56 6.87 -10.58
N ALA A 129 8.43 7.87 -10.47
CA ALA A 129 9.11 8.20 -9.21
C ALA A 129 8.12 8.67 -8.11
N GLN A 130 7.11 9.48 -8.47
CA GLN A 130 6.06 9.88 -7.53
C GLN A 130 5.19 8.68 -7.12
N ILE A 131 4.82 7.83 -8.07
CA ILE A 131 4.06 6.59 -7.79
C ILE A 131 4.85 5.70 -6.83
N ARG A 132 6.16 5.55 -7.05
CA ARG A 132 7.04 4.81 -6.15
C ARG A 132 7.08 5.44 -4.76
N ALA A 133 7.25 6.77 -4.68
CA ALA A 133 7.29 7.50 -3.41
C ALA A 133 5.97 7.35 -2.63
N ALA A 134 4.81 7.44 -3.31
CA ALA A 134 3.51 7.21 -2.70
C ALA A 134 3.36 5.76 -2.19
N SER A 135 3.86 4.79 -2.96
CA SER A 135 3.88 3.39 -2.56
C SER A 135 4.74 3.18 -1.32
N ASP A 136 5.98 3.67 -1.33
CA ASP A 136 6.92 3.52 -0.20
C ASP A 136 6.40 4.19 1.09
N ALA A 137 5.66 5.28 0.94
CA ALA A 137 5.00 5.97 2.04
C ALA A 137 3.71 5.26 2.54
N GLY A 138 3.23 4.22 1.85
CA GLY A 138 1.98 3.54 2.17
C GLY A 138 0.72 4.31 1.79
N LEU A 139 0.85 5.37 1.00
CA LEU A 139 -0.25 6.27 0.60
C LEU A 139 -1.04 5.77 -0.59
N ALA A 140 -0.45 4.96 -1.44
CA ALA A 140 -1.04 4.57 -2.72
C ALA A 140 -2.52 4.13 -2.63
N PRO A 141 -2.95 3.29 -1.65
CA PRO A 141 -4.35 2.89 -1.54
C PRO A 141 -5.31 4.01 -1.08
N SER A 142 -4.78 5.13 -0.59
CA SER A 142 -5.60 6.29 -0.21
C SER A 142 -5.70 7.35 -1.31
N ILE A 143 -4.86 7.24 -2.35
CA ILE A 143 -4.80 8.19 -3.47
C ILE A 143 -5.45 7.56 -4.71
N TRP A 144 -5.15 6.30 -4.99
CA TRP A 144 -5.57 5.60 -6.19
C TRP A 144 -6.36 4.34 -5.88
N SER A 145 -7.11 3.88 -6.88
CA SER A 145 -7.97 2.69 -6.81
C SER A 145 -7.49 1.59 -7.74
N VAL A 146 -7.90 0.35 -7.46
CA VAL A 146 -7.73 -0.76 -8.40
C VAL A 146 -8.44 -0.42 -9.70
N GLY A 147 -7.75 -0.60 -10.82
CA GLY A 147 -8.23 -0.25 -12.15
C GLY A 147 -7.78 1.12 -12.66
N ASP A 148 -7.26 2.01 -11.80
CA ASP A 148 -6.66 3.26 -12.26
C ASP A 148 -5.48 2.98 -13.19
N THR A 149 -5.35 3.78 -14.26
CA THR A 149 -4.44 3.53 -15.36
C THR A 149 -3.37 4.60 -15.48
N LYS A 150 -2.19 4.17 -15.96
CA LYS A 150 -1.13 5.03 -16.43
C LYS A 150 -0.65 4.54 -17.79
N SER A 151 -0.63 5.44 -18.76
CA SER A 151 -0.12 5.14 -20.10
C SER A 151 1.39 4.98 -20.10
N ILE A 152 1.87 3.94 -20.79
CA ILE A 152 3.30 3.69 -21.02
C ILE A 152 3.52 3.51 -22.53
N VAL A 153 4.65 4.01 -23.01
CA VAL A 153 5.08 3.77 -24.38
C VAL A 153 6.11 2.64 -24.37
N VAL A 154 5.77 1.54 -25.03
CA VAL A 154 6.70 0.42 -25.28
C VAL A 154 7.32 0.63 -26.62
N THR A 155 8.60 0.92 -26.67
CA THR A 155 9.30 1.29 -27.89
C THR A 155 9.73 0.07 -28.68
N SER A 156 9.57 0.16 -30.01
CA SER A 156 10.06 -0.88 -30.94
C SER A 156 9.60 -2.29 -30.56
N LEU A 157 8.31 -2.45 -30.22
CA LEU A 157 7.71 -3.74 -29.96
C LEU A 157 7.56 -4.47 -31.29
N GLN A 158 8.06 -5.71 -31.33
CA GLN A 158 7.89 -6.55 -32.50
C GLN A 158 6.45 -7.02 -32.61
N THR A 159 5.79 -6.69 -33.70
CA THR A 159 4.44 -7.17 -34.01
C THR A 159 4.52 -8.13 -35.20
N TYR A 160 3.76 -9.21 -35.13
CA TYR A 160 3.63 -10.15 -36.23
C TYR A 160 2.36 -9.84 -37.02
N GLY A 161 2.53 -9.27 -38.19
CA GLY A 161 1.46 -9.22 -39.19
C GLY A 161 1.56 -10.45 -40.11
N SER A 162 0.51 -10.71 -40.87
CA SER A 162 0.37 -11.89 -41.72
C SER A 162 1.47 -12.10 -42.79
N SER A 163 2.40 -11.16 -42.94
CA SER A 163 3.46 -11.25 -43.97
C SER A 163 4.80 -10.59 -43.63
N MET A 164 4.87 -9.79 -42.56
CA MET A 164 6.15 -9.10 -42.19
C MET A 164 6.22 -8.79 -40.71
N THR A 165 7.41 -8.95 -40.18
CA THR A 165 7.77 -8.46 -38.83
C THR A 165 7.86 -6.94 -38.86
N GLN A 166 7.07 -6.27 -38.03
CA GLN A 166 7.13 -4.82 -37.86
C GLN A 166 7.59 -4.49 -36.42
N TYR A 167 8.32 -3.39 -36.30
CA TYR A 167 8.70 -2.82 -35.00
C TYR A 167 7.97 -1.50 -34.84
N LEU A 168 7.07 -1.44 -33.88
CA LEU A 168 6.23 -0.27 -33.63
C LEU A 168 6.36 0.19 -32.19
N ASP A 169 6.25 1.50 -31.99
CA ASP A 169 6.00 2.06 -30.69
C ASP A 169 4.53 1.90 -30.34
N VAL A 170 4.24 1.28 -29.22
CA VAL A 170 2.88 0.97 -28.79
C VAL A 170 2.60 1.63 -27.45
N THR A 171 1.52 2.39 -27.36
CA THR A 171 1.04 2.90 -26.08
C THR A 171 0.15 1.84 -25.42
N LEU A 172 0.55 1.39 -24.26
CA LEU A 172 -0.18 0.44 -23.43
C LEU A 172 -0.65 1.10 -22.15
N ASP A 173 -1.68 0.55 -21.55
CA ASP A 173 -2.13 0.93 -20.21
C ASP A 173 -1.50 0.00 -19.16
N ALA A 174 -0.79 0.59 -18.22
CA ALA A 174 -0.47 -0.05 -16.95
C ALA A 174 -1.59 0.29 -15.97
N PHE A 175 -2.34 -0.69 -15.50
CA PHE A 175 -3.42 -0.45 -14.53
C PHE A 175 -3.13 -1.15 -13.20
N ILE A 176 -3.60 -0.52 -12.12
CA ILE A 176 -3.45 -1.08 -10.78
C ILE A 176 -4.28 -2.35 -10.66
N LEU A 177 -3.61 -3.47 -10.41
CA LEU A 177 -4.22 -4.76 -10.14
C LEU A 177 -4.56 -4.92 -8.65
N GLY A 178 -3.75 -4.36 -7.79
CA GLY A 178 -3.95 -4.42 -6.34
C GLY A 178 -2.85 -3.74 -5.55
N PHE A 179 -3.09 -3.63 -4.26
CA PHE A 179 -2.16 -3.09 -3.28
C PHE A 179 -1.80 -4.18 -2.27
N ASN A 180 -0.52 -4.33 -1.97
CA ASN A 180 -0.04 -5.26 -0.94
C ASN A 180 -0.52 -6.72 -1.13
N HIS A 181 -0.67 -7.16 -2.38
CA HIS A 181 -1.28 -8.44 -2.74
C HIS A 181 -0.62 -9.64 -2.02
N ASN A 182 0.69 -9.62 -1.86
CA ASN A 182 1.47 -10.67 -1.17
C ASN A 182 2.26 -10.11 0.02
N ALA A 183 1.67 -9.21 0.81
CA ALA A 183 2.37 -8.50 1.88
C ALA A 183 3.09 -9.42 2.88
N ALA A 184 2.56 -10.60 3.14
CA ALA A 184 3.17 -11.59 4.03
C ALA A 184 4.54 -12.11 3.53
N ARG A 185 4.78 -12.08 2.21
CA ARG A 185 6.00 -12.58 1.57
C ARG A 185 6.89 -11.48 1.02
N GLU A 186 6.28 -10.44 0.47
CA GLU A 186 6.96 -9.38 -0.27
C GLU A 186 7.10 -8.08 0.53
N GLY A 187 6.53 -8.03 1.72
CA GLY A 187 6.39 -6.81 2.52
C GLY A 187 5.24 -5.93 2.05
N SER A 188 4.91 -4.94 2.87
CA SER A 188 3.90 -3.93 2.58
C SER A 188 4.40 -2.83 1.65
N ASN A 189 3.51 -1.88 1.34
CA ASN A 189 3.82 -0.70 0.53
C ASN A 189 4.20 -1.04 -0.92
N ARG A 190 3.40 -1.91 -1.55
CA ARG A 190 3.55 -2.31 -2.93
C ARG A 190 2.29 -2.04 -3.73
N ILE A 191 2.48 -1.62 -4.98
CA ILE A 191 1.44 -1.53 -6.00
C ILE A 191 1.76 -2.59 -7.05
N HIS A 192 0.78 -3.43 -7.36
CA HIS A 192 0.88 -4.41 -8.43
C HIS A 192 0.18 -3.85 -9.67
N PHE A 193 0.90 -3.82 -10.77
CA PHE A 193 0.39 -3.36 -12.05
C PHE A 193 0.25 -4.53 -13.02
N HIS A 194 -0.77 -4.49 -13.84
CA HIS A 194 -0.86 -5.26 -15.07
C HIS A 194 -0.62 -4.34 -16.26
N ILE A 195 0.22 -4.76 -17.19
CA ILE A 195 0.51 -4.04 -18.42
C ILE A 195 -0.06 -4.87 -19.56
N GLY A 196 -0.88 -4.30 -20.42
CA GLY A 196 -1.41 -5.08 -21.53
C GLY A 196 -2.76 -4.64 -22.07
N LYS A 197 -3.28 -3.48 -21.66
CA LYS A 197 -4.43 -2.87 -22.30
C LYS A 197 -4.00 -1.74 -23.21
N GLN A 198 -4.68 -1.57 -24.32
CA GLN A 198 -4.62 -0.39 -25.17
C GLN A 198 -6.03 0.18 -25.29
N ASN A 199 -6.22 1.42 -24.83
CA ASN A 199 -7.53 2.07 -24.79
C ASN A 199 -8.61 1.21 -24.10
N GLY A 200 -8.27 0.59 -22.98
CA GLY A 200 -9.16 -0.27 -22.21
C GLY A 200 -9.43 -1.66 -22.83
N LYS A 201 -8.88 -1.96 -23.99
CA LYS A 201 -8.98 -3.28 -24.65
C LYS A 201 -7.74 -4.11 -24.37
N GLN A 202 -7.92 -5.40 -24.13
CA GLN A 202 -6.78 -6.32 -23.99
C GLN A 202 -5.99 -6.37 -25.29
N VAL A 203 -4.66 -6.29 -25.17
CA VAL A 203 -3.73 -6.47 -26.27
C VAL A 203 -3.06 -7.82 -26.08
N GLY A 204 -3.29 -8.73 -27.03
CA GLY A 204 -2.56 -9.97 -27.12
C GLY A 204 -1.13 -9.70 -27.59
N LEU A 205 -0.16 -10.35 -26.97
CA LEU A 205 1.24 -10.26 -27.41
C LEU A 205 1.50 -11.11 -28.67
N SER A 206 0.53 -11.94 -29.11
CA SER A 206 0.56 -12.71 -30.37
C SER A 206 -0.75 -13.44 -30.64
N ASP A 207 -1.00 -13.70 -31.94
CA ASP A 207 -2.13 -14.50 -32.42
C ASP A 207 -1.90 -16.02 -32.29
N TYR A 208 -0.67 -16.47 -32.06
CA TYR A 208 -0.30 -17.88 -31.94
C TYR A 208 0.38 -18.18 -30.61
N TYR A 209 -0.27 -19.01 -29.80
CA TYR A 209 0.18 -19.41 -28.47
C TYR A 209 1.56 -20.13 -28.46
N GLN A 210 1.96 -20.73 -29.55
CA GLN A 210 3.21 -21.50 -29.64
C GLN A 210 4.44 -20.69 -30.06
N ASP A 211 4.26 -19.56 -30.76
CA ASP A 211 5.37 -18.83 -31.39
C ASP A 211 5.68 -17.49 -30.74
N SER A 212 4.99 -17.16 -29.67
CA SER A 212 4.93 -15.78 -29.17
C SER A 212 5.53 -15.53 -27.80
N ILE A 213 6.44 -16.35 -27.37
CA ILE A 213 7.20 -16.02 -26.17
C ILE A 213 8.21 -14.94 -26.57
N ILE A 214 7.75 -13.68 -26.60
CA ILE A 214 8.71 -12.59 -26.45
C ILE A 214 9.28 -12.78 -25.05
N PRO A 215 10.58 -13.08 -24.91
CA PRO A 215 11.16 -13.31 -23.59
C PRO A 215 10.92 -12.11 -22.70
N LEU A 216 10.49 -12.31 -21.46
CA LEU A 216 10.29 -11.21 -20.51
C LEU A 216 11.48 -10.27 -20.43
N ALA A 217 12.70 -10.80 -20.59
CA ALA A 217 13.91 -10.01 -20.69
C ALA A 217 13.89 -9.02 -21.86
N THR A 218 13.34 -9.41 -23.02
CA THR A 218 13.20 -8.52 -24.16
C THR A 218 12.15 -7.44 -23.92
N ILE A 219 11.01 -7.79 -23.31
CA ILE A 219 9.96 -6.82 -22.94
C ILE A 219 10.53 -5.76 -21.99
N LYS A 220 11.30 -6.16 -20.99
CA LYS A 220 11.94 -5.24 -20.04
C LYS A 220 12.79 -4.17 -20.72
N THR A 221 13.53 -4.52 -21.77
CA THR A 221 14.35 -3.57 -22.51
C THR A 221 13.57 -2.56 -23.33
N LYS A 222 12.27 -2.80 -23.55
CA LYS A 222 11.39 -1.97 -24.35
C LYS A 222 10.47 -1.07 -23.50
N LEU A 223 10.47 -1.28 -22.20
CA LEU A 223 9.69 -0.46 -21.26
C LEU A 223 10.42 0.87 -20.95
N PRO A 224 9.68 1.92 -20.56
CA PRO A 224 10.28 3.20 -20.19
C PRO A 224 11.34 3.06 -19.10
N ALA A 225 12.46 3.73 -19.25
CA ALA A 225 13.57 3.67 -18.30
C ALA A 225 13.19 4.21 -16.91
N ASP A 226 12.33 5.23 -16.85
CA ASP A 226 11.83 5.79 -15.59
C ASP A 226 10.90 4.84 -14.84
N LEU A 227 10.17 3.98 -15.55
CA LEU A 227 9.40 2.89 -14.95
C LEU A 227 10.35 1.81 -14.40
N THR A 228 11.29 1.35 -15.21
CA THR A 228 12.20 0.26 -14.80
C THR A 228 13.13 0.67 -13.65
N ALA A 229 13.46 1.95 -13.54
CA ALA A 229 14.27 2.49 -12.43
C ALA A 229 13.59 2.40 -11.05
N VAL A 230 12.26 2.31 -11.02
CA VAL A 230 11.50 2.32 -9.75
C VAL A 230 10.90 0.97 -9.37
N TRP A 231 11.16 -0.07 -10.14
CA TRP A 231 10.60 -1.39 -9.87
C TRP A 231 11.10 -2.00 -8.57
N LYS A 232 10.23 -2.79 -7.96
CA LYS A 232 10.57 -3.63 -6.81
C LYS A 232 10.63 -5.08 -7.27
N THR A 233 11.67 -5.79 -6.87
CA THR A 233 11.75 -7.24 -7.07
C THR A 233 10.67 -7.93 -6.24
N THR A 234 10.00 -8.89 -6.84
CA THR A 234 9.04 -9.79 -6.18
C THR A 234 9.49 -11.23 -6.35
N THR A 235 9.04 -12.08 -5.45
CA THR A 235 9.28 -13.52 -5.54
C THR A 235 7.97 -14.21 -5.82
N LYS A 236 7.86 -14.85 -6.97
CA LYS A 236 6.69 -15.58 -7.39
C LYS A 236 6.93 -17.08 -7.28
N TYR A 237 5.95 -17.79 -6.73
CA TYR A 237 5.92 -19.23 -6.69
C TYR A 237 4.94 -19.74 -7.74
N TYR A 238 5.36 -20.68 -8.56
CA TYR A 238 4.51 -21.28 -9.58
C TYR A 238 4.71 -22.80 -9.62
N GLN A 239 3.72 -23.48 -10.10
CA GLN A 239 3.77 -24.91 -10.25
C GLN A 239 4.26 -25.26 -11.66
N GLN A 240 5.31 -26.06 -11.74
CA GLN A 240 5.85 -26.56 -12.99
C GLN A 240 5.48 -28.04 -13.12
N ALA A 241 4.85 -28.38 -14.24
CA ALA A 241 4.60 -29.77 -14.63
C ALA A 241 5.80 -30.26 -15.45
N THR A 242 6.35 -31.40 -15.04
CA THR A 242 7.37 -32.11 -15.82
C THR A 242 6.75 -33.39 -16.38
N VAL A 243 6.74 -33.51 -17.71
CA VAL A 243 6.28 -34.71 -18.41
C VAL A 243 7.48 -35.48 -18.89
N SER A 244 7.54 -36.77 -18.57
CA SER A 244 8.58 -37.64 -19.11
C SER A 244 8.38 -37.84 -20.61
N SER A 245 9.45 -37.79 -21.39
CA SER A 245 9.41 -37.89 -22.86
C SER A 245 9.02 -39.26 -23.41
N THR A 246 8.79 -40.24 -22.56
CA THR A 246 8.48 -41.63 -22.95
C THR A 246 7.18 -42.10 -22.32
N GLY A 247 6.08 -42.04 -23.11
CA GLY A 247 4.80 -42.66 -22.80
C GLY A 247 3.83 -41.78 -21.99
N TYR A 248 2.59 -42.22 -21.91
CA TYR A 248 1.53 -41.64 -21.10
C TYR A 248 1.85 -41.74 -19.61
N GLN A 249 2.62 -40.79 -19.10
CA GLN A 249 2.93 -40.77 -17.66
C GLN A 249 2.24 -39.58 -17.02
N THR A 250 1.75 -39.81 -15.80
CA THR A 250 1.20 -38.76 -14.94
C THR A 250 2.24 -37.66 -14.75
N PRO A 251 1.93 -36.39 -15.07
CA PRO A 251 2.88 -35.31 -14.88
C PRO A 251 3.25 -35.18 -13.39
N THR A 252 4.54 -35.04 -13.12
CA THR A 252 5.01 -34.68 -11.79
C THR A 252 5.01 -33.17 -11.65
N PHE A 253 4.50 -32.69 -10.54
CA PHE A 253 4.42 -31.26 -10.26
C PHE A 253 5.46 -30.89 -9.21
N SER A 254 6.19 -29.84 -9.46
CA SER A 254 7.10 -29.24 -8.50
C SER A 254 6.78 -27.74 -8.34
N VAL A 255 6.92 -27.22 -7.13
CA VAL A 255 6.84 -25.78 -6.88
C VAL A 255 8.16 -25.15 -7.21
N GLN A 256 8.16 -24.24 -8.15
CA GLN A 256 9.32 -23.43 -8.53
C GLN A 256 9.18 -22.04 -7.93
N GLN A 257 10.31 -21.37 -7.77
CA GLN A 257 10.40 -20.01 -7.30
C GLN A 257 11.16 -19.18 -8.33
N ASP A 258 10.61 -18.01 -8.67
CA ASP A 258 11.29 -17.02 -9.49
C ASP A 258 11.25 -15.66 -8.80
N SER A 259 12.35 -14.92 -8.90
CA SER A 259 12.50 -13.58 -8.32
C SER A 259 12.81 -12.60 -9.42
N ASP A 260 11.85 -11.77 -9.77
CA ASP A 260 11.98 -10.77 -10.81
C ASP A 260 11.10 -9.54 -10.52
N THR A 261 11.25 -8.53 -11.34
CA THR A 261 10.44 -7.30 -11.31
C THR A 261 9.23 -7.39 -12.25
N LEU A 262 9.25 -8.30 -13.21
CA LEU A 262 8.17 -8.56 -14.17
C LEU A 262 7.87 -10.05 -14.23
N HIS A 263 6.62 -10.42 -14.04
CA HIS A 263 6.14 -11.80 -14.10
C HIS A 263 4.91 -11.91 -14.99
N LEU A 264 4.72 -13.08 -15.60
CA LEU A 264 3.44 -13.43 -16.20
C LEU A 264 2.42 -13.69 -15.07
N MET A 265 1.17 -13.31 -15.30
CA MET A 265 0.09 -13.65 -14.39
C MET A 265 -0.09 -15.17 -14.30
N GLY A 266 -0.19 -15.69 -13.10
CA GLY A 266 -0.54 -17.10 -12.86
C GLY A 266 -2.05 -17.31 -13.03
N THR A 267 -2.46 -18.58 -13.22
CA THR A 267 -3.87 -18.94 -13.34
C THR A 267 -4.71 -18.54 -12.14
N VAL A 268 -4.17 -18.63 -10.94
CA VAL A 268 -4.84 -18.18 -9.70
C VAL A 268 -5.11 -16.68 -9.71
N GLU A 269 -4.17 -15.89 -10.20
CA GLU A 269 -4.31 -14.44 -10.31
C GLU A 269 -5.32 -14.02 -11.38
N CYS A 270 -5.46 -14.84 -12.44
CA CYS A 270 -6.42 -14.58 -13.52
C CYS A 270 -7.84 -15.03 -13.19
N PHE A 271 -8.00 -16.16 -12.49
CA PHE A 271 -9.29 -16.84 -12.34
C PHE A 271 -9.72 -17.06 -10.89
N GLY A 272 -8.90 -16.69 -9.91
CA GLY A 272 -9.24 -16.72 -8.48
C GLY A 272 -9.21 -18.08 -7.80
N GLU A 273 -9.26 -19.20 -8.54
CA GLU A 273 -9.24 -20.55 -7.98
C GLU A 273 -8.27 -21.49 -8.69
N GLN A 274 -7.44 -22.16 -7.90
CA GLN A 274 -6.46 -23.13 -8.38
C GLN A 274 -7.07 -24.50 -8.70
N SER A 275 -8.22 -24.82 -8.09
CA SER A 275 -8.81 -26.15 -8.13
C SER A 275 -9.54 -26.51 -9.42
N VAL A 276 -10.04 -25.51 -10.15
CA VAL A 276 -10.92 -25.73 -11.32
C VAL A 276 -10.14 -26.17 -12.57
N LEU A 277 -8.90 -25.72 -12.73
CA LEU A 277 -8.10 -26.05 -13.91
C LEU A 277 -7.41 -27.42 -13.84
N PHE A 278 -7.12 -27.91 -12.64
CA PHE A 278 -6.44 -29.21 -12.48
C PHE A 278 -7.38 -30.41 -12.46
N SER A 279 -8.66 -30.21 -12.10
CA SER A 279 -9.66 -31.29 -12.17
C SER A 279 -10.11 -31.60 -13.59
N SER A 280 -10.01 -30.63 -14.52
CA SER A 280 -10.37 -30.83 -15.93
C SER A 280 -9.24 -31.40 -16.79
N MET A 281 -8.01 -31.32 -16.36
CA MET A 281 -6.84 -31.87 -17.07
C MET A 281 -6.54 -33.34 -16.69
N GLY A 282 -7.27 -33.91 -15.73
CA GLY A 282 -7.10 -35.31 -15.27
C GLY A 282 -7.94 -36.33 -16.03
N SER A 283 -8.53 -35.97 -17.16
CA SER A 283 -9.40 -36.87 -17.96
C SER A 283 -9.05 -36.82 -19.44
N TYR A 284 -7.80 -37.04 -19.80
CA TYR A 284 -7.41 -37.40 -21.17
C TYR A 284 -6.44 -38.56 -21.13
#